data_f8f78627f677837905506731720ae560
#
_entry.id   f8f78627f677837905506731720ae560
#
_cell.length_a   1.000
_cell.length_b   1.000
_cell.length_c   1.000
_cell.angle_alpha   90.00
_cell.angle_beta   90.00
_cell.angle_gamma   90.00
#
_symmetry.space_group_name_H-M   'P 1'
#
loop_
_entity.id
_entity.type
_entity.pdbx_description
1 polymer ?
#
loop_
_entity_poly.entity_id
_entity_poly.type
_entity_poly.pdbx_seq_one_letter_code
_entity_poly.pdbx_strand_id
1 'polypeptide(L)'
;VLRRSRPAFTLAELLIALGILGVIATFAIPKVLSSQQDSKKKAVLQETISALNAAFTPACLRKEVSDANFGTFIRTHINAVKVCPGNSITQGCWPDPDLAGQGIQPGLVMHNGAMVAGLDNDDGGTGMDTLIIDWNGEEGPNTQGQDRLVLRAPFDNTSTTDRVCTIRWDPMHGASQSLWLWAFE
;
A
#
# COMPACT_ATOMS: atom_id res chain seq x y z
N VAL A 1 -9.35 -58.86 -34.08
CA VAL A 1 -9.24 -57.56 -33.44
C VAL A 1 -9.34 -57.79 -31.94
N LEU A 2 -8.19 -57.75 -31.25
CA LEU A 2 -8.11 -57.93 -29.79
C LEU A 2 -8.56 -56.58 -29.13
N ARG A 3 -9.74 -56.59 -28.53
CA ARG A 3 -10.22 -55.50 -27.68
C ARG A 3 -9.39 -55.52 -26.38
N ARG A 4 -8.45 -54.62 -26.24
CA ARG A 4 -7.78 -54.36 -24.95
C ARG A 4 -8.83 -53.84 -23.98
N SER A 5 -9.18 -54.60 -22.95
CA SER A 5 -9.96 -54.14 -21.81
C SER A 5 -9.14 -53.11 -21.05
N ARG A 6 -9.61 -51.88 -20.95
CA ARG A 6 -8.99 -50.86 -20.10
C ARG A 6 -9.40 -51.17 -18.66
N PRO A 7 -8.46 -51.23 -17.72
CA PRO A 7 -8.81 -51.37 -16.32
C PRO A 7 -9.67 -50.15 -15.88
N ALA A 8 -10.81 -50.40 -15.30
CA ALA A 8 -11.65 -49.39 -14.69
C ALA A 8 -11.26 -49.27 -13.20
N PHE A 9 -11.24 -48.04 -12.69
CA PHE A 9 -10.99 -47.81 -11.27
C PHE A 9 -12.12 -48.40 -10.41
N THR A 10 -11.74 -48.96 -9.27
CA THR A 10 -12.70 -49.41 -8.26
C THR A 10 -13.21 -48.24 -7.45
N LEU A 11 -14.44 -48.34 -6.95
CA LEU A 11 -15.04 -47.30 -6.10
C LEU A 11 -14.19 -47.08 -4.84
N ALA A 12 -13.56 -48.09 -4.30
CA ALA A 12 -12.67 -47.98 -3.14
C ALA A 12 -11.41 -47.15 -3.44
N GLU A 13 -10.76 -47.35 -4.59
CA GLU A 13 -9.59 -46.56 -5.01
C GLU A 13 -9.93 -45.09 -5.17
N LEU A 14 -11.12 -44.76 -5.70
CA LEU A 14 -11.58 -43.41 -5.87
C LEU A 14 -11.86 -42.74 -4.53
N LEU A 15 -12.47 -43.42 -3.57
CA LEU A 15 -12.71 -42.91 -2.22
C LEU A 15 -11.42 -42.67 -1.46
N ILE A 16 -10.44 -43.56 -1.55
CA ILE A 16 -9.13 -43.37 -0.90
C ILE A 16 -8.39 -42.18 -1.52
N ALA A 17 -8.40 -42.06 -2.84
CA ALA A 17 -7.76 -40.93 -3.53
C ALA A 17 -8.40 -39.58 -3.14
N LEU A 18 -9.72 -39.50 -3.09
CA LEU A 18 -10.42 -38.29 -2.64
C LEU A 18 -10.15 -37.99 -1.18
N GLY A 19 -10.05 -38.97 -0.31
CA GLY A 19 -9.69 -38.81 1.10
C GLY A 19 -8.30 -38.20 1.27
N ILE A 20 -7.31 -38.69 0.55
CA ILE A 20 -5.94 -38.17 0.59
C ILE A 20 -5.89 -36.73 0.02
N LEU A 21 -6.55 -36.49 -1.11
CA LEU A 21 -6.62 -35.17 -1.70
C LEU A 21 -7.30 -34.15 -0.77
N GLY A 22 -8.36 -34.54 -0.07
CA GLY A 22 -9.04 -33.72 0.92
C GLY A 22 -8.12 -33.31 2.06
N VAL A 23 -7.32 -34.24 2.60
CA VAL A 23 -6.35 -33.93 3.67
C VAL A 23 -5.28 -32.97 3.16
N ILE A 24 -4.70 -33.20 1.99
CA ILE A 24 -3.68 -32.31 1.43
C ILE A 24 -4.25 -30.90 1.17
N ALA A 25 -5.46 -30.82 0.64
CA ALA A 25 -6.10 -29.53 0.33
C ALA A 25 -6.30 -28.66 1.57
N THR A 26 -6.61 -29.24 2.74
CA THR A 26 -6.82 -28.47 3.98
C THR A 26 -5.57 -27.70 4.44
N PHE A 27 -4.38 -28.18 4.15
CA PHE A 27 -3.12 -27.50 4.50
C PHE A 27 -2.56 -26.64 3.36
N ALA A 28 -2.76 -27.06 2.12
CA ALA A 28 -2.18 -26.37 0.96
C ALA A 28 -2.92 -25.05 0.64
N ILE A 29 -4.24 -25.04 0.72
CA ILE A 29 -5.05 -23.89 0.33
C ILE A 29 -4.73 -22.63 1.19
N PRO A 30 -4.73 -22.67 2.53
CA PRO A 30 -4.41 -21.50 3.35
C PRO A 30 -3.03 -20.92 3.06
N LYS A 31 -2.03 -21.80 2.85
CA LYS A 31 -0.65 -21.38 2.58
C LYS A 31 -0.52 -20.69 1.21
N VAL A 32 -1.21 -21.15 0.20
CA VAL A 32 -1.21 -20.53 -1.13
C VAL A 32 -1.90 -19.16 -1.08
N LEU A 33 -3.04 -19.06 -0.38
CA LEU A 33 -3.78 -17.80 -0.24
C LEU A 33 -2.95 -16.73 0.48
N SER A 34 -2.28 -17.07 1.59
CA SER A 34 -1.43 -16.11 2.30
C SER A 34 -0.27 -15.63 1.44
N SER A 35 0.39 -16.51 0.70
CA SER A 35 1.47 -16.14 -0.22
C SER A 35 1.00 -15.21 -1.35
N GLN A 36 -0.22 -15.40 -1.86
CA GLN A 36 -0.79 -14.51 -2.88
C GLN A 36 -1.12 -13.13 -2.30
N GLN A 37 -1.65 -13.06 -1.08
CA GLN A 37 -1.91 -11.80 -0.40
C GLN A 37 -0.63 -11.00 -0.15
N ASP A 38 0.44 -11.67 0.31
CA ASP A 38 1.74 -11.04 0.51
C ASP A 38 2.34 -10.49 -0.79
N SER A 39 2.23 -11.24 -1.87
CA SER A 39 2.69 -10.80 -3.18
C SER A 39 1.89 -9.59 -3.69
N LYS A 40 0.57 -9.59 -3.52
CA LYS A 40 -0.30 -8.46 -3.86
C LYS A 40 0.06 -7.23 -3.03
N LYS A 41 0.20 -7.38 -1.71
CA LYS A 41 0.59 -6.32 -0.79
C LYS A 41 1.91 -5.65 -1.22
N LYS A 42 2.92 -6.47 -1.48
CA LYS A 42 4.24 -5.99 -1.95
C LYS A 42 4.12 -5.19 -3.25
N ALA A 43 3.40 -5.72 -4.24
CA ALA A 43 3.20 -5.07 -5.52
C ALA A 43 2.47 -3.73 -5.38
N VAL A 44 1.39 -3.68 -4.61
CA VAL A 44 0.61 -2.45 -4.38
C VAL A 44 1.44 -1.37 -3.69
N LEU A 45 2.22 -1.73 -2.65
CA LEU A 45 3.10 -0.78 -1.96
C LEU A 45 4.18 -0.23 -2.91
N GLN A 46 4.87 -1.11 -3.64
CA GLN A 46 5.92 -0.71 -4.57
C GLN A 46 5.38 0.18 -5.69
N GLU A 47 4.24 -0.17 -6.27
CA GLU A 47 3.59 0.63 -7.30
C GLU A 47 3.20 2.01 -6.79
N THR A 48 2.53 2.07 -5.64
CA THR A 48 2.08 3.33 -5.04
C THR A 48 3.25 4.26 -4.72
N ILE A 49 4.30 3.76 -4.07
CA ILE A 49 5.48 4.56 -3.74
C ILE A 49 6.25 4.98 -4.99
N SER A 50 6.32 4.11 -5.99
CA SER A 50 6.95 4.45 -7.27
C SER A 50 6.19 5.56 -7.99
N ALA A 51 4.86 5.51 -8.01
CA ALA A 51 4.02 6.56 -8.59
C ALA A 51 4.18 7.90 -7.86
N LEU A 52 4.18 7.87 -6.52
CA LEU A 52 4.43 9.07 -5.71
C LEU A 52 5.80 9.68 -5.99
N ASN A 53 6.86 8.87 -5.99
CA ASN A 53 8.22 9.34 -6.27
C ASN A 53 8.40 9.81 -7.72
N ALA A 54 7.74 9.18 -8.68
CA ALA A 54 7.81 9.58 -10.08
C ALA A 54 7.25 11.00 -10.29
N ALA A 55 6.23 11.39 -9.55
CA ALA A 55 5.71 12.76 -9.58
C ALA A 55 6.56 13.72 -8.71
N PHE A 56 6.86 13.33 -7.49
CA PHE A 56 7.51 14.18 -6.50
C PHE A 56 8.97 14.50 -6.83
N THR A 57 9.79 13.50 -7.17
CA THR A 57 11.24 13.68 -7.31
C THR A 57 11.62 14.73 -8.34
N PRO A 58 11.09 14.73 -9.59
CA PRO A 58 11.46 15.73 -10.58
C PRO A 58 10.97 17.14 -10.20
N ALA A 59 9.80 17.26 -9.59
CA ALA A 59 9.24 18.55 -9.17
C ALA A 59 10.00 19.14 -7.97
N CYS A 60 10.39 18.31 -7.02
CA CYS A 60 11.23 18.69 -5.89
C CYS A 60 12.60 19.19 -6.38
N LEU A 61 13.25 18.50 -7.32
CA LEU A 61 14.53 18.92 -7.90
C LEU A 61 14.41 20.26 -8.63
N ARG A 62 13.29 20.53 -9.30
CA ARG A 62 13.01 21.83 -9.96
C ARG A 62 12.53 22.91 -9.01
N LYS A 63 12.35 22.60 -7.71
CA LYS A 63 11.81 23.54 -6.69
C LYS A 63 10.36 23.98 -6.97
N GLU A 64 9.60 23.17 -7.67
CA GLU A 64 8.18 23.42 -7.98
C GLU A 64 7.26 22.99 -6.83
N VAL A 65 7.76 22.12 -5.93
CA VAL A 65 7.03 21.60 -4.79
C VAL A 65 7.69 22.05 -3.50
N SER A 66 6.86 22.46 -2.57
CA SER A 66 7.20 22.86 -1.21
C SER A 66 6.19 22.26 -0.25
N ASP A 67 6.45 22.34 1.05
CA ASP A 67 5.53 21.99 2.12
C ASP A 67 4.11 22.54 1.87
N ALA A 68 4.01 23.84 1.60
CA ALA A 68 2.73 24.53 1.41
C ALA A 68 1.88 24.08 0.20
N ASN A 69 2.46 23.40 -0.79
CA ASN A 69 1.73 23.00 -1.99
C ASN A 69 1.80 21.50 -2.31
N PHE A 70 2.44 20.71 -1.47
CA PHE A 70 2.68 19.30 -1.71
C PHE A 70 1.40 18.51 -1.96
N GLY A 71 0.41 18.68 -1.09
CA GLY A 71 -0.86 17.95 -1.22
C GLY A 71 -1.61 18.31 -2.49
N THR A 72 -1.68 19.58 -2.83
CA THR A 72 -2.29 20.03 -4.09
C THR A 72 -1.52 19.50 -5.29
N PHE A 73 -0.18 19.53 -5.24
CA PHE A 73 0.67 19.01 -6.30
C PHE A 73 0.43 17.52 -6.54
N ILE A 74 0.48 16.71 -5.48
CA ILE A 74 0.28 15.25 -5.59
C ILE A 74 -1.11 14.93 -6.13
N ARG A 75 -2.16 15.60 -5.64
CA ARG A 75 -3.54 15.39 -6.12
C ARG A 75 -3.74 15.71 -7.59
N THR A 76 -2.97 16.64 -8.13
CA THR A 76 -3.07 17.03 -9.55
C THR A 76 -2.20 16.20 -10.48
N HIS A 77 -1.12 15.60 -9.98
CA HIS A 77 -0.12 14.90 -10.80
C HIS A 77 -0.16 13.37 -10.66
N ILE A 78 -0.87 12.87 -9.66
CA ILE A 78 -1.05 11.42 -9.49
C ILE A 78 -2.37 10.98 -10.14
N ASN A 79 -2.29 9.92 -10.94
CA ASN A 79 -3.48 9.30 -11.52
C ASN A 79 -4.20 8.46 -10.44
N ALA A 80 -5.19 9.07 -9.80
CA ALA A 80 -6.02 8.45 -8.79
C ALA A 80 -7.43 8.18 -9.32
N VAL A 81 -8.08 7.14 -8.82
CA VAL A 81 -9.49 6.84 -9.11
C VAL A 81 -10.39 7.88 -8.47
N LYS A 82 -9.99 8.37 -7.30
CA LYS A 82 -10.75 9.33 -6.54
C LYS A 82 -9.81 10.27 -5.79
N VAL A 83 -10.09 11.54 -5.87
CA VAL A 83 -9.50 12.58 -5.02
C VAL A 83 -10.49 12.88 -3.91
N CYS A 84 -10.04 12.75 -2.67
CA CYS A 84 -10.89 12.94 -1.51
C CYS A 84 -10.98 14.42 -1.15
N PRO A 85 -12.19 14.96 -0.93
CA PRO A 85 -12.35 16.34 -0.52
C PRO A 85 -12.00 16.49 0.96
N GLY A 86 -11.07 17.40 1.29
CA GLY A 86 -10.81 17.91 2.64
C GLY A 86 -10.96 16.90 3.79
N ASN A 87 -11.38 17.38 4.95
CA ASN A 87 -11.49 16.62 6.21
C ASN A 87 -12.56 15.51 6.27
N SER A 88 -13.18 15.12 5.18
CA SER A 88 -14.26 14.14 5.23
C SER A 88 -13.77 12.71 5.04
N ILE A 89 -13.78 11.93 6.12
CA ILE A 89 -13.65 10.48 6.14
C ILE A 89 -14.93 9.84 5.59
N THR A 90 -15.57 10.39 4.63
CA THR A 90 -16.84 9.90 4.15
C THR A 90 -16.66 9.27 2.76
N GLN A 91 -17.42 8.21 2.51
CA GLN A 91 -17.59 7.62 1.19
C GLN A 91 -16.33 6.93 0.61
N GLY A 92 -15.66 6.09 1.37
CA GLY A 92 -14.54 5.28 0.87
C GLY A 92 -13.29 6.10 0.54
N CYS A 93 -13.07 7.20 1.29
CA CYS A 93 -11.87 8.01 1.16
C CYS A 93 -10.82 7.70 2.22
N TRP A 94 -11.25 7.46 3.44
CA TRP A 94 -10.41 6.98 4.54
C TRP A 94 -11.31 6.47 5.65
N PRO A 95 -11.26 5.20 6.00
CA PRO A 95 -12.21 4.61 6.95
C PRO A 95 -11.90 4.88 8.41
N ASP A 96 -10.73 5.42 8.75
CA ASP A 96 -10.28 5.50 10.13
C ASP A 96 -10.61 6.83 10.80
N PRO A 97 -11.57 6.85 11.75
CA PRO A 97 -11.90 8.03 12.51
C PRO A 97 -10.76 8.52 13.42
N ASP A 98 -9.83 7.66 13.82
CA ASP A 98 -8.72 8.03 14.72
C ASP A 98 -7.69 8.93 14.02
N LEU A 99 -7.55 8.79 12.71
CA LEU A 99 -6.67 9.65 11.92
C LEU A 99 -7.27 11.04 11.69
N ALA A 100 -8.61 11.17 11.66
CA ALA A 100 -9.27 12.45 11.54
C ALA A 100 -8.98 13.39 12.72
N GLY A 101 -8.86 12.80 13.92
CA GLY A 101 -8.50 13.54 15.15
C GLY A 101 -7.06 14.06 15.16
N GLN A 102 -6.20 13.54 14.29
CA GLN A 102 -4.78 13.91 14.20
C GLN A 102 -4.48 14.94 13.11
N GLY A 103 -5.49 15.54 12.49
CA GLY A 103 -5.29 16.52 11.42
C GLY A 103 -4.88 15.92 10.07
N ILE A 104 -4.82 14.59 9.96
CA ILE A 104 -4.45 13.91 8.72
C ILE A 104 -5.60 14.04 7.72
N GLN A 105 -5.30 14.65 6.60
CA GLN A 105 -6.26 14.88 5.53
C GLN A 105 -6.39 13.64 4.65
N PRO A 106 -7.60 13.19 4.31
CA PRO A 106 -7.76 12.19 3.26
C PRO A 106 -7.27 12.76 1.92
N GLY A 107 -6.52 11.94 1.19
CA GLY A 107 -5.87 12.39 -0.04
C GLY A 107 -6.41 11.72 -1.29
N LEU A 108 -6.00 10.50 -1.55
CA LEU A 108 -6.20 9.81 -2.81
C LEU A 108 -6.63 8.36 -2.61
N VAL A 109 -7.46 7.86 -3.53
CA VAL A 109 -7.69 6.43 -3.74
C VAL A 109 -7.04 6.06 -5.07
N MET A 110 -6.09 5.15 -5.04
CA MET A 110 -5.33 4.72 -6.20
C MET A 110 -6.07 3.63 -6.97
N HIS A 111 -5.76 3.47 -8.26
CA HIS A 111 -6.38 2.43 -9.11
C HIS A 111 -6.03 1.00 -8.69
N ASN A 112 -4.96 0.80 -7.94
CA ASN A 112 -4.58 -0.49 -7.37
C ASN A 112 -5.26 -0.81 -6.03
N GLY A 113 -6.14 0.08 -5.56
CA GLY A 113 -6.91 -0.05 -4.33
C GLY A 113 -6.25 0.55 -3.09
N ALA A 114 -5.01 1.00 -3.17
CA ALA A 114 -4.35 1.68 -2.05
C ALA A 114 -4.98 3.05 -1.78
N MET A 115 -4.98 3.45 -0.52
CA MET A 115 -5.35 4.79 -0.09
C MET A 115 -4.11 5.54 0.39
N VAL A 116 -4.03 6.82 0.05
CA VAL A 116 -2.96 7.73 0.48
C VAL A 116 -3.59 8.89 1.22
N ALA A 117 -3.12 9.17 2.43
CA ALA A 117 -3.59 10.26 3.29
C ALA A 117 -2.42 11.13 3.77
N GLY A 118 -2.70 12.23 4.43
CA GLY A 118 -1.69 13.12 5.00
C GLY A 118 -1.06 14.10 4.03
N LEU A 119 -1.72 14.34 2.90
CA LEU A 119 -1.17 15.18 1.82
C LEU A 119 -1.19 16.69 2.09
N ASP A 120 -1.75 17.14 3.19
CA ASP A 120 -1.81 18.57 3.57
C ASP A 120 -1.53 18.73 5.07
N ASN A 121 -0.62 17.96 5.61
CA ASN A 121 -0.26 18.05 7.01
C ASN A 121 0.75 19.20 7.17
N ASP A 122 0.21 20.44 7.28
CA ASP A 122 1.01 21.60 7.65
C ASP A 122 1.38 21.51 9.14
N ASP A 123 2.48 20.84 9.42
CA ASP A 123 3.02 20.69 10.78
C ASP A 123 3.80 21.93 11.26
N GLY A 124 3.55 23.08 10.64
CA GLY A 124 4.13 24.35 11.04
C GLY A 124 5.56 24.58 10.56
N GLY A 125 5.97 23.95 9.47
CA GLY A 125 7.20 24.32 8.76
C GLY A 125 8.42 23.52 9.13
N THR A 126 8.27 22.25 9.54
CA THR A 126 9.43 21.36 9.76
C THR A 126 10.09 20.91 8.45
N GLY A 127 9.52 21.29 7.31
CA GLY A 127 10.05 20.94 5.98
C GLY A 127 9.86 19.46 5.60
N MET A 128 8.92 18.77 6.23
CA MET A 128 8.61 17.37 5.95
C MET A 128 7.11 17.11 6.08
N ASP A 129 6.50 16.56 5.02
CA ASP A 129 5.12 16.07 5.06
C ASP A 129 5.07 14.58 5.39
N THR A 130 4.16 14.21 6.26
CA THR A 130 3.89 12.82 6.60
C THR A 130 2.79 12.28 5.71
N LEU A 131 3.07 11.16 5.08
CA LEU A 131 2.14 10.41 4.24
C LEU A 131 1.82 9.08 4.89
N ILE A 132 0.57 8.66 4.77
CA ILE A 132 0.15 7.31 5.17
C ILE A 132 -0.40 6.61 3.93
N ILE A 133 0.15 5.44 3.64
CA ILE A 133 -0.37 4.54 2.62
C ILE A 133 -1.02 3.35 3.33
N ASP A 134 -2.30 3.12 3.02
CA ASP A 134 -3.00 1.89 3.34
C ASP A 134 -3.12 1.07 2.05
N TRP A 135 -2.46 -0.12 2.01
CA TRP A 135 -2.34 -0.88 0.77
C TRP A 135 -3.62 -1.61 0.37
N ASN A 136 -4.49 -1.93 1.31
CA ASN A 136 -5.76 -2.64 1.09
C ASN A 136 -7.00 -1.73 1.25
N GLY A 137 -6.79 -0.44 1.48
CA GLY A 137 -7.85 0.55 1.55
C GLY A 137 -8.76 0.37 2.76
N GLU A 138 -10.06 0.11 2.52
CA GLU A 138 -11.05 -0.04 3.59
C GLU A 138 -10.96 -1.37 4.36
N GLU A 139 -10.26 -2.36 3.82
CA GLU A 139 -10.11 -3.67 4.45
C GLU A 139 -9.16 -3.56 5.65
N GLY A 140 -9.59 -4.11 6.80
CA GLY A 140 -8.77 -4.10 8.01
C GLY A 140 -7.56 -5.05 7.94
N PRO A 141 -6.67 -4.94 8.94
CA PRO A 141 -6.85 -4.40 10.30
C PRO A 141 -6.60 -2.89 10.46
N ASN A 142 -6.20 -2.16 9.46
CA ASN A 142 -5.89 -0.72 9.47
C ASN A 142 -4.87 -0.34 10.57
N THR A 143 -3.82 -1.14 10.66
CA THR A 143 -2.79 -1.03 11.70
C THR A 143 -1.44 -0.67 11.10
N GLN A 144 -0.78 0.32 11.68
CA GLN A 144 0.57 0.73 11.28
C GLN A 144 1.56 -0.44 11.35
N GLY A 145 2.32 -0.65 10.26
CA GLY A 145 3.27 -1.75 10.13
C GLY A 145 2.66 -3.08 9.66
N GLN A 146 1.32 -3.20 9.60
CA GLN A 146 0.63 -4.35 9.04
C GLN A 146 0.08 -4.05 7.64
N ASP A 147 -0.82 -3.09 7.53
CA ASP A 147 -1.42 -2.62 6.28
C ASP A 147 -1.16 -1.14 6.00
N ARG A 148 -0.74 -0.37 7.02
CA ARG A 148 -0.37 1.03 6.89
C ARG A 148 1.12 1.26 6.97
N LEU A 149 1.62 2.02 6.00
CA LEU A 149 2.99 2.46 5.93
C LEU A 149 3.04 3.98 6.07
N VAL A 150 3.79 4.47 7.05
CA VAL A 150 4.04 5.90 7.25
C VAL A 150 5.31 6.30 6.53
N LEU A 151 5.20 7.30 5.69
CA LEU A 151 6.26 7.83 4.84
C LEU A 151 6.50 9.30 5.13
N ARG A 152 7.65 9.79 4.72
CA ARG A 152 8.02 11.20 4.72
C ARG A 152 8.36 11.68 3.33
N ALA A 153 7.82 12.85 2.97
CA ALA A 153 8.27 13.66 1.85
C ALA A 153 9.15 14.79 2.40
N PRO A 154 10.47 14.71 2.24
CA PRO A 154 11.36 15.74 2.78
C PRO A 154 11.38 16.98 1.87
N PHE A 155 11.13 18.15 2.46
CA PHE A 155 11.32 19.46 1.85
C PHE A 155 12.46 20.17 2.58
N ASP A 156 13.68 19.95 2.20
CA ASP A 156 14.80 20.68 2.81
C ASP A 156 14.87 22.09 2.19
N ASN A 157 14.30 23.05 2.91
CA ASN A 157 14.40 24.47 2.56
C ASN A 157 15.72 25.12 2.98
N THR A 158 16.55 24.42 3.78
CA THR A 158 17.73 25.00 4.42
C THR A 158 19.03 24.68 3.70
N SER A 159 19.09 23.58 2.93
CA SER A 159 20.30 23.20 2.20
C SER A 159 20.17 23.44 0.70
N THR A 160 21.11 24.19 0.15
CA THR A 160 21.19 24.47 -1.29
C THR A 160 21.87 23.35 -2.07
N THR A 161 22.52 22.41 -1.38
CA THR A 161 23.44 21.42 -1.98
C THR A 161 22.97 19.97 -1.93
N ASP A 162 22.21 19.57 -0.91
CA ASP A 162 21.81 18.16 -0.73
C ASP A 162 20.31 17.99 -0.49
N ARG A 163 19.50 18.31 -1.51
CA ARG A 163 18.06 18.03 -1.43
C ARG A 163 17.80 16.54 -1.55
N VAL A 164 17.22 15.96 -0.51
CA VAL A 164 16.69 14.62 -0.57
C VAL A 164 15.28 14.70 -1.15
N CYS A 165 15.13 14.48 -2.46
CA CYS A 165 13.86 14.51 -3.17
C CYS A 165 13.29 13.10 -3.39
N THR A 166 13.18 12.34 -2.31
CA THR A 166 12.65 10.97 -2.37
C THR A 166 11.75 10.71 -1.18
N ILE A 167 10.52 10.32 -1.44
CA ILE A 167 9.58 9.86 -0.42
C ILE A 167 10.08 8.51 0.12
N ARG A 168 10.22 8.41 1.43
CA ARG A 168 10.76 7.22 2.11
C ARG A 168 10.00 6.95 3.41
N TRP A 169 10.23 5.80 4.02
CA TRP A 169 9.65 5.48 5.32
C TRP A 169 10.10 6.49 6.39
N ASP A 170 9.20 6.75 7.34
CA ASP A 170 9.47 7.68 8.43
C ASP A 170 10.18 6.95 9.58
N PRO A 171 11.43 7.32 9.92
CA PRO A 171 12.18 6.69 11.00
C PRO A 171 11.57 6.92 12.39
N MET A 172 10.74 7.93 12.57
CA MET A 172 10.02 8.15 13.84
C MET A 172 8.88 7.16 14.06
N HIS A 173 8.46 6.42 13.02
CA HIS A 173 7.40 5.43 13.06
C HIS A 173 7.96 4.03 12.84
N GLY A 174 8.67 3.50 13.85
CA GLY A 174 9.40 2.22 13.76
C GLY A 174 8.58 1.02 13.31
N ALA A 175 7.27 0.97 13.57
CA ALA A 175 6.40 -0.08 13.07
C ALA A 175 6.33 -0.11 11.53
N SER A 176 6.50 1.02 10.85
CA SER A 176 6.55 1.10 9.39
C SER A 176 7.86 0.59 8.81
N GLN A 177 8.95 0.56 9.58
CA GLN A 177 10.26 0.09 9.12
C GLN A 177 10.23 -1.38 8.69
N SER A 178 9.62 -2.25 9.48
CA SER A 178 9.55 -3.68 9.15
C SER A 178 8.75 -3.93 7.87
N LEU A 179 7.67 -3.18 7.67
CA LEU A 179 6.86 -3.26 6.46
C LEU A 179 7.61 -2.70 5.24
N TRP A 180 8.35 -1.62 5.42
CA TRP A 180 9.19 -1.05 4.36
C TRP A 180 10.28 -2.03 3.92
N LEU A 181 11.08 -2.56 4.86
CA LEU A 181 12.14 -3.52 4.57
C LEU A 181 11.59 -4.75 3.84
N TRP A 182 10.48 -5.30 4.33
CA TRP A 182 9.82 -6.43 3.66
C TRP A 182 9.36 -6.11 2.23
N ALA A 183 8.90 -4.89 1.96
CA ALA A 183 8.39 -4.50 0.65
C ALA A 183 9.49 -4.16 -0.35
N PHE A 184 10.64 -3.61 0.09
CA PHE A 184 11.65 -3.00 -0.78
C PHE A 184 13.05 -3.63 -0.70
N GLU A 185 13.34 -4.46 0.28
CA GLU A 185 14.55 -5.28 0.37
C GLU A 185 14.25 -6.76 0.12
#